data_1f17c9e7f0edb93d26fbb85b5dcf3acc
#
_entry.id   1f17c9e7f0edb93d26fbb85b5dcf3acc
#
_cell.length_a   1.000
_cell.length_b   1.000
_cell.length_c   1.000
_cell.angle_alpha   90.00
_cell.angle_beta   90.00
_cell.angle_gamma   90.00
#
_symmetry.space_group_name_H-M   'P 1'
#
loop_
_entity.id
_entity.type
_entity.pdbx_description
1 polymer ?
#
loop_
_entity_poly.entity_id
_entity_poly.type
_entity_poly.pdbx_seq_one_letter_code
_entity_poly.pdbx_strand_id
1 'polypeptide(L)'
;RNPLRRDGTLWSSWVVAGPAHRFFFSGDSGYFDGFARIGEKHGPFDLTLVKIGACDRTWQQIHMSPAEAVRVHQDVRGKVLVPVHWGTFNLAFHAWNAPADEVAEAASRAGVTLVVPRLGALVEPASPPPLDPWWR
;
A
#
# COMPACT_ATOMS: atom_id res chain seq x y z
N ARG A 1 6.31 -26.95 -8.28
CA ARG A 1 5.76 -26.77 -6.92
C ARG A 1 5.15 -28.12 -6.48
N ASN A 2 5.41 -28.57 -5.26
CA ASN A 2 4.80 -29.77 -4.73
C ASN A 2 3.33 -29.43 -4.32
N PRO A 3 2.30 -30.02 -4.96
CA PRO A 3 0.91 -29.69 -4.69
C PRO A 3 0.45 -30.08 -3.27
N LEU A 4 1.26 -30.87 -2.56
CA LEU A 4 0.96 -31.30 -1.19
C LEU A 4 1.55 -30.36 -0.11
N ARG A 5 2.34 -29.36 -0.50
CA ARG A 5 2.84 -28.30 0.40
C ARG A 5 2.15 -27.00 0.04
N ARG A 6 0.99 -26.74 0.61
CA ARG A 6 0.38 -25.41 0.62
C ARG A 6 1.29 -24.47 1.40
N ASP A 7 1.42 -23.22 0.90
CA ASP A 7 2.11 -22.12 1.59
C ASP A 7 3.62 -22.37 1.88
N GLY A 8 4.25 -23.22 1.06
CA GLY A 8 5.70 -23.47 1.16
C GLY A 8 6.58 -22.28 0.77
N THR A 9 6.01 -21.28 0.11
CA THR A 9 6.64 -19.99 -0.23
C THR A 9 5.59 -18.90 -0.06
N LEU A 10 5.89 -17.91 0.78
CA LEU A 10 5.02 -16.76 1.01
C LEU A 10 5.41 -15.61 0.08
N TRP A 11 4.47 -14.68 -0.12
CA TRP A 11 4.76 -13.37 -0.65
C TRP A 11 5.64 -12.57 0.32
N SER A 12 6.27 -11.51 -0.15
CA SER A 12 7.22 -10.72 0.63
C SER A 12 6.92 -9.24 0.53
N SER A 13 7.10 -8.54 1.64
CA SER A 13 7.29 -7.10 1.65
C SER A 13 8.78 -6.75 1.48
N TRP A 14 9.07 -5.58 0.96
CA TRP A 14 10.44 -5.17 0.67
C TRP A 14 10.77 -3.83 1.31
N VAL A 15 11.94 -3.76 1.91
CA VAL A 15 12.58 -2.51 2.34
C VAL A 15 13.71 -2.23 1.38
N VAL A 16 13.67 -1.08 0.73
CA VAL A 16 14.74 -0.60 -0.16
C VAL A 16 15.36 0.64 0.48
N ALA A 17 16.64 0.56 0.83
CA ALA A 17 17.37 1.65 1.44
C ALA A 17 18.50 2.08 0.51
N GLY A 18 18.36 3.27 -0.08
CA GLY A 18 19.37 3.95 -0.88
C GLY A 18 20.09 5.03 -0.08
N PRO A 19 21.07 5.70 -0.69
CA PRO A 19 21.81 6.78 -0.03
C PRO A 19 20.93 8.03 0.24
N ALA A 20 19.92 8.28 -0.61
CA ALA A 20 19.04 9.46 -0.51
C ALA A 20 17.66 9.12 0.06
N HIS A 21 17.09 7.96 -0.28
CA HIS A 21 15.72 7.61 0.03
C HIS A 21 15.57 6.19 0.56
N ARG A 22 14.52 5.98 1.35
CA ARG A 22 14.06 4.68 1.83
C ARG A 22 12.65 4.43 1.39
N PHE A 23 12.40 3.26 0.80
CA PHE A 23 11.08 2.84 0.33
C PHE A 23 10.62 1.57 1.03
N PHE A 24 9.33 1.50 1.26
CA PHE A 24 8.68 0.27 1.69
C PHE A 24 7.67 -0.16 0.63
N PHE A 25 7.66 -1.43 0.27
CA PHE A 25 6.67 -2.05 -0.61
C PHE A 25 5.99 -3.21 0.11
N SER A 26 4.66 -3.15 0.24
CA SER A 26 3.91 -4.14 1.02
C SER A 26 3.86 -5.54 0.39
N GLY A 27 4.01 -5.66 -0.94
CA GLY A 27 3.58 -6.86 -1.64
C GLY A 27 2.07 -7.11 -1.48
N ASP A 28 1.64 -8.35 -1.77
CA ASP A 28 0.24 -8.79 -1.70
C ASP A 28 -0.07 -9.33 -0.30
N SER A 29 -0.15 -8.47 0.69
CA SER A 29 -0.37 -8.88 2.08
C SER A 29 -1.71 -8.39 2.61
N GLY A 30 -2.32 -9.17 3.51
CA GLY A 30 -3.28 -8.68 4.48
C GLY A 30 -2.56 -7.87 5.57
N TYR A 31 -3.35 -7.19 6.42
CA TYR A 31 -2.78 -6.51 7.58
C TYR A 31 -2.31 -7.53 8.65
N PHE A 32 -1.15 -7.26 9.26
CA PHE A 32 -0.66 -7.99 10.43
C PHE A 32 0.25 -7.09 11.31
N ASP A 33 0.36 -7.38 12.59
CA ASP A 33 1.05 -6.52 13.58
C ASP A 33 2.57 -6.38 13.34
N GLY A 34 3.14 -7.19 12.46
CA GLY A 34 4.56 -7.11 12.11
C GLY A 34 4.97 -5.82 11.39
N PHE A 35 4.02 -5.08 10.81
CA PHE A 35 4.32 -3.80 10.14
C PHE A 35 4.88 -2.77 11.11
N ALA A 36 4.39 -2.69 12.35
CA ALA A 36 4.94 -1.81 13.36
C ALA A 36 6.42 -2.14 13.66
N ARG A 37 6.77 -3.42 13.77
CA ARG A 37 8.17 -3.85 13.96
C ARG A 37 9.06 -3.53 12.77
N ILE A 38 8.52 -3.57 11.54
CA ILE A 38 9.25 -3.14 10.34
C ILE A 38 9.54 -1.63 10.44
N GLY A 39 8.55 -0.83 10.83
CA GLY A 39 8.70 0.60 11.05
C GLY A 39 9.71 0.95 12.14
N GLU A 40 9.71 0.21 13.25
CA GLU A 40 10.68 0.37 14.33
C GLU A 40 12.11 0.07 13.87
N LYS A 41 12.29 -1.01 13.12
CA LYS A 41 13.61 -1.50 12.72
C LYS A 41 14.21 -0.77 11.52
N HIS A 42 13.37 -0.38 10.55
CA HIS A 42 13.81 0.09 9.23
C HIS A 42 13.31 1.47 8.85
N GLY A 43 12.26 1.97 9.51
CA GLY A 43 11.68 3.29 9.28
C GLY A 43 12.53 4.45 9.86
N PRO A 44 12.13 5.71 9.62
CA PRO A 44 11.02 6.08 8.75
C PRO A 44 11.32 5.86 7.26
N PHE A 45 10.23 5.74 6.46
CA PHE A 45 10.32 5.62 5.00
C PHE A 45 9.87 6.91 4.33
N ASP A 46 10.60 7.34 3.30
CA ASP A 46 10.22 8.52 2.53
C ASP A 46 8.99 8.24 1.66
N LEU A 47 8.87 7.01 1.14
CA LEU A 47 7.74 6.55 0.36
C LEU A 47 7.31 5.14 0.79
N THR A 48 6.01 4.92 0.88
CA THR A 48 5.43 3.60 1.05
C THR A 48 4.53 3.27 -0.13
N LEU A 49 4.76 2.10 -0.72
CA LEU A 49 3.97 1.53 -1.80
C LEU A 49 3.11 0.43 -1.18
N VAL A 50 1.84 0.73 -0.91
CA VAL A 50 0.94 -0.21 -0.19
C VAL A 50 -0.22 -0.61 -1.08
N LYS A 51 -0.47 -1.92 -1.15
CA LYS A 51 -1.58 -2.45 -1.93
C LYS A 51 -2.93 -2.02 -1.34
N ILE A 52 -3.90 -1.69 -2.20
CA ILE A 52 -5.25 -1.29 -1.79
C ILE A 52 -6.37 -2.07 -2.49
N GLY A 53 -6.08 -2.68 -3.63
CA GLY A 53 -7.10 -3.35 -4.46
C GLY A 53 -7.29 -4.83 -4.13
N ALA A 54 -8.26 -5.44 -4.80
CA ALA A 54 -8.62 -6.86 -4.68
C ALA A 54 -8.99 -7.29 -3.25
N CYS A 55 -9.46 -6.36 -2.42
CA CYS A 55 -9.94 -6.68 -1.07
C CYS A 55 -11.39 -7.21 -1.13
N ASP A 56 -11.65 -8.25 -0.34
CA ASP A 56 -12.98 -8.83 -0.19
C ASP A 56 -13.13 -9.43 1.21
N ARG A 57 -14.37 -9.51 1.70
CA ARG A 57 -14.67 -10.06 3.03
C ARG A 57 -14.26 -11.53 3.19
N THR A 58 -14.17 -12.26 2.09
CA THR A 58 -13.83 -13.70 2.08
C THR A 58 -12.35 -13.98 2.18
N TRP A 59 -11.46 -12.97 1.96
CA TRP A 59 -10.00 -13.12 2.04
C TRP A 59 -9.26 -11.90 2.63
N GLN A 60 -9.84 -11.26 3.64
CA GLN A 60 -9.23 -10.11 4.33
C GLN A 60 -7.80 -10.37 4.84
N GLN A 61 -7.51 -11.62 5.22
CA GLN A 61 -6.16 -12.01 5.67
C GLN A 61 -5.11 -12.02 4.55
N ILE A 62 -5.57 -12.08 3.28
CA ILE A 62 -4.69 -12.13 2.10
C ILE A 62 -4.53 -10.73 1.51
N HIS A 63 -5.61 -9.97 1.42
CA HIS A 63 -5.65 -8.65 0.83
C HIS A 63 -6.26 -7.65 1.80
N MET A 64 -5.43 -6.76 2.34
CA MET A 64 -5.87 -5.69 3.23
C MET A 64 -6.82 -4.71 2.54
N SER A 65 -7.72 -4.11 3.30
CA SER A 65 -8.58 -3.00 2.86
C SER A 65 -7.79 -1.70 2.68
N PRO A 66 -8.33 -0.71 1.95
CA PRO A 66 -7.71 0.61 1.83
C PRO A 66 -7.49 1.33 3.17
N ALA A 67 -8.37 1.14 4.15
CA ALA A 67 -8.20 1.68 5.50
C ALA A 67 -7.03 1.02 6.24
N GLU A 68 -6.87 -0.31 6.11
CA GLU A 68 -5.73 -1.04 6.66
C GLU A 68 -4.42 -0.65 5.96
N ALA A 69 -4.45 -0.31 4.67
CA ALA A 69 -3.28 0.19 3.95
C ALA A 69 -2.78 1.52 4.53
N VAL A 70 -3.67 2.43 4.92
CA VAL A 70 -3.32 3.65 5.66
C VAL A 70 -2.71 3.32 7.01
N ARG A 71 -3.26 2.35 7.73
CA ARG A 71 -2.68 1.86 8.99
C ARG A 71 -1.28 1.27 8.80
N VAL A 72 -1.08 0.43 7.77
CA VAL A 72 0.26 -0.08 7.41
C VAL A 72 1.24 1.07 7.18
N HIS A 73 0.85 2.08 6.41
CA HIS A 73 1.67 3.26 6.17
C HIS A 73 2.12 3.94 7.48
N GLN A 74 1.20 4.11 8.43
CA GLN A 74 1.50 4.70 9.74
C GLN A 74 2.41 3.78 10.57
N ASP A 75 2.11 2.48 10.64
CA ASP A 75 2.86 1.48 11.39
C ASP A 75 4.31 1.37 10.90
N VAL A 76 4.53 1.42 9.58
CA VAL A 76 5.89 1.42 9.01
C VAL A 76 6.56 2.80 9.07
N ARG A 77 5.89 3.83 9.59
CA ARG A 77 6.39 5.22 9.70
C ARG A 77 6.69 5.84 8.34
N GLY A 78 5.76 5.70 7.38
CA GLY A 78 5.85 6.32 6.07
C GLY A 78 5.59 7.83 6.11
N LYS A 79 6.22 8.59 5.20
CA LYS A 79 5.97 10.02 5.00
C LYS A 79 4.95 10.27 3.89
N VAL A 80 5.10 9.58 2.77
CA VAL A 80 4.22 9.68 1.60
C VAL A 80 3.68 8.30 1.26
N LEU A 81 2.36 8.17 1.15
CA LEU A 81 1.66 6.94 0.73
C LEU A 81 1.37 6.98 -0.77
N VAL A 82 1.82 5.98 -1.50
CA VAL A 82 1.42 5.70 -2.88
C VAL A 82 0.67 4.37 -2.91
N PRO A 83 -0.63 4.36 -3.23
CA PRO A 83 -1.40 3.13 -3.32
C PRO A 83 -1.06 2.37 -4.60
N VAL A 84 -0.90 1.07 -4.47
CA VAL A 84 -0.59 0.16 -5.58
C VAL A 84 -1.56 -1.02 -5.63
N HIS A 85 -1.44 -1.86 -6.66
CA HIS A 85 -2.24 -3.07 -6.82
C HIS A 85 -3.76 -2.80 -6.93
N TRP A 86 -4.15 -1.86 -7.79
CA TRP A 86 -5.54 -1.51 -8.06
C TRP A 86 -5.72 -1.04 -9.52
N GLY A 87 -6.97 -1.00 -9.99
CA GLY A 87 -7.33 -0.38 -11.27
C GLY A 87 -7.01 -1.17 -12.54
N THR A 88 -6.23 -2.25 -12.48
CA THR A 88 -5.79 -3.00 -13.67
C THR A 88 -6.70 -4.19 -13.98
N PHE A 89 -7.04 -4.99 -12.97
CA PHE A 89 -7.86 -6.19 -13.13
C PHE A 89 -9.04 -6.17 -12.18
N ASN A 90 -10.18 -6.66 -12.63
CA ASN A 90 -11.35 -6.87 -11.79
C ASN A 90 -11.22 -8.21 -11.05
N LEU A 91 -10.55 -8.22 -9.92
CA LEU A 91 -10.26 -9.42 -9.11
C LEU A 91 -11.14 -9.53 -7.86
N ALA A 92 -12.02 -8.56 -7.60
CA ALA A 92 -12.92 -8.55 -6.46
C ALA A 92 -14.24 -7.85 -6.81
N PHE A 93 -15.25 -7.99 -5.95
CA PHE A 93 -16.61 -7.47 -6.18
C PHE A 93 -16.74 -5.98 -5.81
N HIS A 94 -15.84 -5.14 -6.29
CA HIS A 94 -15.92 -3.68 -6.13
C HIS A 94 -15.64 -2.98 -7.47
N ALA A 95 -16.12 -1.74 -7.61
CA ALA A 95 -15.78 -0.92 -8.78
C ALA A 95 -14.27 -0.70 -8.86
N TRP A 96 -13.72 -0.56 -10.07
CA TRP A 96 -12.28 -0.44 -10.29
C TRP A 96 -11.62 0.73 -9.55
N ASN A 97 -12.36 1.83 -9.36
CA ASN A 97 -11.92 3.04 -8.69
C ASN A 97 -12.25 3.09 -7.19
N ALA A 98 -13.12 2.22 -6.69
CA ALA A 98 -13.54 2.23 -5.30
C ALA A 98 -12.37 2.18 -4.29
N PRO A 99 -11.32 1.33 -4.48
CA PRO A 99 -10.18 1.32 -3.58
C PRO A 99 -9.44 2.66 -3.50
N ALA A 100 -9.39 3.41 -4.62
CA ALA A 100 -8.74 4.72 -4.65
C ALA A 100 -9.55 5.79 -3.92
N ASP A 101 -10.89 5.77 -4.04
CA ASP A 101 -11.77 6.66 -3.28
C ASP A 101 -11.70 6.36 -1.78
N GLU A 102 -11.74 5.08 -1.40
CA GLU A 102 -11.67 4.64 0.00
C GLU A 102 -10.33 4.99 0.66
N VAL A 103 -9.20 4.79 -0.04
CA VAL A 103 -7.88 5.15 0.52
C VAL A 103 -7.72 6.67 0.63
N ALA A 104 -8.27 7.45 -0.32
CA ALA A 104 -8.23 8.90 -0.25
C ALA A 104 -9.01 9.43 0.96
N GLU A 105 -10.20 8.86 1.23
CA GLU A 105 -10.98 9.20 2.41
C GLU A 105 -10.28 8.79 3.71
N ALA A 106 -9.74 7.58 3.77
CA ALA A 106 -9.01 7.09 4.94
C ALA A 106 -7.75 7.91 5.23
N ALA A 107 -6.96 8.23 4.20
CA ALA A 107 -5.76 9.05 4.31
C ALA A 107 -6.09 10.48 4.79
N SER A 108 -7.15 11.09 4.26
CA SER A 108 -7.62 12.41 4.69
C SER A 108 -8.00 12.41 6.17
N ARG A 109 -8.76 11.42 6.64
CA ARG A 109 -9.13 11.29 8.06
C ARG A 109 -7.93 11.08 8.98
N ALA A 110 -6.91 10.40 8.49
CA ALA A 110 -5.69 10.08 9.24
C ALA A 110 -4.59 11.15 9.14
N GLY A 111 -4.79 12.21 8.34
CA GLY A 111 -3.77 13.24 8.10
C GLY A 111 -2.54 12.71 7.35
N VAL A 112 -2.72 11.68 6.51
CA VAL A 112 -1.65 11.04 5.74
C VAL A 112 -1.48 11.73 4.39
N THR A 113 -0.24 12.05 4.02
CA THR A 113 0.09 12.55 2.68
C THR A 113 -0.06 11.42 1.66
N LEU A 114 -1.11 11.50 0.84
CA LEU A 114 -1.43 10.53 -0.20
C LEU A 114 -1.10 11.11 -1.58
N VAL A 115 -0.41 10.33 -2.40
CA VAL A 115 -0.17 10.62 -3.82
C VAL A 115 -0.66 9.45 -4.65
N VAL A 116 -1.56 9.71 -5.59
CA VAL A 116 -2.06 8.73 -6.56
C VAL A 116 -1.64 9.19 -7.96
N PRO A 117 -0.42 8.83 -8.38
CA PRO A 117 0.12 9.35 -9.63
C PRO A 117 -0.60 8.73 -10.85
N ARG A 118 -0.74 9.51 -11.92
CA ARG A 118 -1.07 8.94 -13.22
C ARG A 118 0.06 8.02 -13.67
N LEU A 119 -0.24 7.01 -14.48
CA LEU A 119 0.78 6.10 -14.99
C LEU A 119 1.90 6.86 -15.72
N GLY A 120 3.13 6.62 -15.32
CA GLY A 120 4.33 7.29 -15.85
C GLY A 120 4.66 8.64 -15.22
N ALA A 121 3.83 9.15 -14.29
CA ALA A 121 4.15 10.39 -13.59
C ALA A 121 5.26 10.16 -12.55
N LEU A 122 6.17 11.14 -12.46
CA LEU A 122 7.22 11.16 -11.45
C LEU A 122 6.66 11.57 -10.09
N VAL A 123 7.07 10.87 -9.04
CA VAL A 123 6.78 11.23 -7.64
C VAL A 123 8.10 11.47 -6.92
N GLU A 124 8.31 12.72 -6.47
CA GLU A 124 9.44 13.07 -5.60
C GLU A 124 8.94 13.12 -4.14
N PRO A 125 9.38 12.19 -3.26
CA PRO A 125 8.88 12.13 -1.89
C PRO A 125 9.18 13.38 -1.05
N ALA A 126 10.26 14.10 -1.35
CA ALA A 126 10.61 15.34 -0.66
C ALA A 126 9.70 16.52 -1.02
N SER A 127 9.03 16.45 -2.18
CA SER A 127 8.10 17.46 -2.66
C SER A 127 6.90 16.78 -3.34
N PRO A 128 6.06 16.07 -2.57
CA PRO A 128 4.95 15.32 -3.13
C PRO A 128 3.95 16.26 -3.81
N PRO A 129 3.46 15.91 -5.02
CA PRO A 129 2.42 16.69 -5.67
C PRO A 129 1.11 16.62 -4.84
N PRO A 130 0.23 17.63 -5.00
CA PRO A 130 -1.10 17.56 -4.41
C PRO A 130 -1.88 16.38 -4.98
N LEU A 131 -2.84 15.86 -4.20
CA LEU A 131 -3.71 14.78 -4.63
C LEU A 131 -4.56 15.23 -5.83
N ASP A 132 -4.39 14.57 -6.98
CA ASP A 132 -5.25 14.71 -8.17
C ASP A 132 -6.15 13.47 -8.28
N PRO A 133 -7.49 13.58 -8.05
CA PRO A 133 -8.39 12.44 -8.11
C PRO A 133 -8.77 12.06 -9.55
N TRP A 134 -7.81 11.82 -10.40
CA TRP A 134 -7.95 11.53 -11.84
C TRP A 134 -8.74 10.25 -12.18
N TRP A 135 -8.96 9.38 -11.20
CA TRP A 135 -9.74 8.13 -11.34
C TRP A 135 -11.26 8.30 -11.19
N ARG A 136 -11.74 9.49 -10.89
CA ARG A 136 -13.17 9.86 -10.76
C ARG A 136 -13.80 10.23 -12.08
#